data_a76b6790293bd402cc743ec9f6d0aa26
#
_entry.id   a76b6790293bd402cc743ec9f6d0aa26
#
_cell.length_a   1.000
_cell.length_b   1.000
_cell.length_c   1.000
_cell.angle_alpha   90.00
_cell.angle_beta   90.00
_cell.angle_gamma   90.00
#
_symmetry.space_group_name_H-M   'P 1'
#
loop_
_entity.id
_entity.type
_entity.pdbx_description
1 polymer ?
#
loop_
_entity_poly.entity_id
_entity_poly.type
_entity_poly.pdbx_seq_one_letter_code
_entity_poly.pdbx_strand_id
1 'polypeptide(L)'
;MTNSPVDLEGPVCPIPLRHDEKIVLGHGSGGRMSHELIGRLFQTPFDNPALRAGDDAGVVAIDAARLAISTDSHVVWPLFFPGGDIGRLAVCGTVNDLAMMGATPRYLTAGFILEEGLDVAVLAKVVLSMQAAAAEAGVKIVAGDTKVVQRGKADGLYINTAGVGELPPGRAIGGAAA
;
A
#
# COMPACT_ATOMS: atom_id res chain seq x y z
N MET A 1 -58.51 17.94 21.97
CA MET A 1 -57.04 18.08 21.82
C MET A 1 -56.52 16.71 21.50
N THR A 2 -56.36 16.40 20.23
CA THR A 2 -55.88 15.11 19.73
C THR A 2 -54.37 15.19 19.54
N ASN A 3 -53.64 14.46 20.41
CA ASN A 3 -52.20 14.27 20.27
C ASN A 3 -51.98 13.33 19.08
N SER A 4 -51.44 13.86 17.97
CA SER A 4 -50.91 13.02 16.89
C SER A 4 -49.57 12.44 17.34
N PRO A 5 -49.31 11.14 17.12
CA PRO A 5 -48.01 10.57 17.40
C PRO A 5 -46.94 11.19 16.46
N VAL A 6 -45.85 11.65 17.03
CA VAL A 6 -44.65 12.09 16.27
C VAL A 6 -44.07 10.83 15.65
N ASP A 7 -44.14 10.77 14.33
CA ASP A 7 -43.45 9.74 13.54
C ASP A 7 -41.94 9.96 13.65
N LEU A 8 -41.30 9.17 14.48
CA LEU A 8 -39.83 9.10 14.56
C LEU A 8 -39.33 8.11 13.49
N GLU A 9 -39.50 8.44 12.22
CA GLU A 9 -38.69 7.83 11.19
C GLU A 9 -37.27 8.33 11.39
N GLY A 10 -36.44 7.51 12.06
CA GLY A 10 -35.00 7.73 12.13
C GLY A 10 -34.41 7.75 10.73
N PRO A 11 -33.28 8.44 10.52
CA PRO A 11 -32.67 8.51 9.20
C PRO A 11 -32.44 7.09 8.68
N VAL A 12 -33.16 6.73 7.61
CA VAL A 12 -32.93 5.49 6.86
C VAL A 12 -31.50 5.56 6.36
N CYS A 13 -30.63 4.69 6.90
CA CYS A 13 -29.27 4.60 6.43
C CYS A 13 -29.33 4.26 4.93
N PRO A 14 -28.84 5.13 4.03
CA PRO A 14 -28.91 4.85 2.62
C PRO A 14 -28.24 3.51 2.36
N ILE A 15 -28.85 2.67 1.54
CA ILE A 15 -28.28 1.41 1.05
C ILE A 15 -26.86 1.72 0.60
N PRO A 16 -25.85 0.98 1.09
CA PRO A 16 -24.48 1.27 0.72
C PRO A 16 -24.35 1.19 -0.80
N LEU A 17 -24.15 2.33 -1.44
CA LEU A 17 -23.83 2.40 -2.86
C LEU A 17 -22.59 1.52 -3.08
N ARG A 18 -22.66 0.56 -3.99
CA ARG A 18 -21.50 -0.22 -4.39
C ARG A 18 -20.57 0.72 -5.16
N HIS A 19 -19.53 1.21 -4.50
CA HIS A 19 -18.48 2.03 -5.12
C HIS A 19 -17.40 1.12 -5.69
N ASP A 20 -17.77 0.24 -6.64
CA ASP A 20 -16.85 -0.73 -7.21
C ASP A 20 -15.92 -0.12 -8.27
N GLU A 21 -16.25 1.06 -8.79
CA GLU A 21 -15.53 1.71 -9.90
C GLU A 21 -14.60 2.85 -9.47
N LYS A 22 -14.93 3.53 -8.37
CA LYS A 22 -14.21 4.73 -7.90
C LYS A 22 -13.85 4.63 -6.43
N ILE A 23 -12.66 5.11 -6.09
CA ILE A 23 -12.27 5.28 -4.69
C ILE A 23 -13.06 6.45 -4.08
N VAL A 24 -13.62 6.24 -2.89
CA VAL A 24 -14.31 7.26 -2.07
C VAL A 24 -13.69 7.32 -0.69
N LEU A 25 -13.94 8.39 0.08
CA LEU A 25 -13.35 8.60 1.41
C LEU A 25 -13.58 7.42 2.37
N GLY A 26 -14.73 6.73 2.25
CA GLY A 26 -15.05 5.54 3.05
C GLY A 26 -14.05 4.39 2.90
N HIS A 27 -13.34 4.28 1.78
CA HIS A 27 -12.30 3.28 1.58
C HIS A 27 -11.05 3.51 2.44
N GLY A 28 -10.83 4.73 2.94
CA GLY A 28 -9.72 5.07 3.82
C GLY A 28 -10.09 5.18 5.31
N SER A 29 -11.33 4.87 5.69
CA SER A 29 -11.83 5.11 7.06
C SER A 29 -11.54 3.98 8.06
N GLY A 30 -10.94 2.87 7.64
CA GLY A 30 -10.70 1.68 8.48
C GLY A 30 -11.94 0.81 8.73
N GLY A 31 -13.10 1.15 8.12
CA GLY A 31 -14.34 0.39 8.25
C GLY A 31 -14.50 -0.72 7.20
N ARG A 32 -15.74 -1.23 7.04
CA ARG A 32 -16.03 -2.32 6.12
C ARG A 32 -15.57 -2.09 4.69
N MET A 33 -15.74 -0.86 4.15
CA MET A 33 -15.29 -0.51 2.80
C MET A 33 -13.77 -0.63 2.64
N SER A 34 -12.99 -0.23 3.66
CA SER A 34 -11.54 -0.40 3.68
C SER A 34 -11.15 -1.88 3.65
N HIS A 35 -11.81 -2.71 4.50
CA HIS A 35 -11.55 -4.15 4.56
C HIS A 35 -11.90 -4.86 3.25
N GLU A 36 -13.03 -4.51 2.61
CA GLU A 36 -13.43 -5.06 1.31
C GLU A 36 -12.42 -4.68 0.20
N LEU A 37 -11.97 -3.42 0.16
CA LEU A 37 -10.96 -2.96 -0.80
C LEU A 37 -9.64 -3.70 -0.60
N ILE A 38 -9.16 -3.79 0.66
CA ILE A 38 -7.91 -4.46 1.01
C ILE A 38 -7.98 -5.95 0.62
N GLY A 39 -9.06 -6.64 0.98
CA GLY A 39 -9.24 -8.06 0.67
C GLY A 39 -9.22 -8.34 -0.84
N ARG A 40 -9.92 -7.52 -1.63
CA ARG A 40 -10.05 -7.72 -3.08
C ARG A 40 -8.80 -7.33 -3.86
N LEU A 41 -8.15 -6.22 -3.53
CA LEU A 41 -7.09 -5.62 -4.35
C LEU A 41 -5.69 -5.84 -3.81
N PHE A 42 -5.51 -5.99 -2.51
CA PHE A 42 -4.19 -6.06 -1.90
C PHE A 42 -3.86 -7.46 -1.37
N GLN A 43 -4.77 -8.11 -0.64
CA GLN A 43 -4.48 -9.43 -0.07
C GLN A 43 -4.23 -10.49 -1.14
N THR A 44 -4.99 -10.50 -2.21
CA THR A 44 -4.82 -11.50 -3.28
C THR A 44 -3.48 -11.37 -4.01
N PRO A 45 -3.06 -10.20 -4.52
CA PRO A 45 -1.75 -10.03 -5.17
C PRO A 45 -0.56 -10.18 -4.22
N PHE A 46 -0.69 -9.77 -2.96
CA PHE A 46 0.42 -9.75 -1.98
C PHE A 46 0.38 -10.94 -1.01
N ASP A 47 -0.36 -11.99 -1.32
CA ASP A 47 -0.66 -13.10 -0.43
C ASP A 47 0.61 -13.72 0.20
N ASN A 48 0.66 -13.65 1.54
CA ASN A 48 1.66 -14.28 2.37
C ASN A 48 1.12 -14.46 3.81
N PRO A 49 1.73 -15.37 4.63
CA PRO A 49 1.23 -15.63 6.00
C PRO A 49 1.17 -14.40 6.91
N ALA A 50 2.16 -13.47 6.81
CA ALA A 50 2.19 -12.27 7.65
C ALA A 50 1.04 -11.31 7.30
N LEU A 51 0.73 -11.14 6.00
CA LEU A 51 -0.37 -10.28 5.58
C LEU A 51 -1.76 -10.87 5.89
N ARG A 52 -1.89 -12.23 5.82
CA ARG A 52 -3.15 -12.90 6.15
C ARG A 52 -3.52 -12.80 7.62
N ALA A 53 -2.56 -12.59 8.53
CA ALA A 53 -2.83 -12.39 9.96
C ALA A 53 -3.74 -11.18 10.20
N GLY A 54 -3.62 -10.13 9.38
CA GLY A 54 -4.46 -8.93 9.48
C GLY A 54 -4.20 -8.10 10.73
N ASP A 55 -3.05 -8.28 11.37
CA ASP A 55 -2.62 -7.55 12.56
C ASP A 55 -2.07 -6.17 12.19
N ASP A 56 -1.88 -5.29 13.20
CA ASP A 56 -1.35 -3.93 13.03
C ASP A 56 0.10 -3.92 12.50
N ALA A 57 0.84 -5.01 12.64
CA ALA A 57 2.20 -5.18 12.11
C ALA A 57 2.43 -6.59 11.56
N GLY A 58 3.12 -6.69 10.44
CA GLY A 58 3.57 -7.97 9.90
C GLY A 58 4.76 -8.52 10.69
N VAL A 59 4.60 -9.69 11.32
CA VAL A 59 5.68 -10.39 12.01
C VAL A 59 6.37 -11.34 11.05
N VAL A 60 7.69 -11.15 10.86
CA VAL A 60 8.50 -11.93 9.91
C VAL A 60 9.77 -12.45 10.58
N ALA A 61 10.23 -13.64 10.19
CA ALA A 61 11.49 -14.20 10.66
C ALA A 61 12.65 -13.57 9.88
N ILE A 62 13.67 -13.14 10.58
CA ILE A 62 14.90 -12.60 10.02
C ILE A 62 16.06 -13.29 10.71
N ASP A 63 16.88 -13.99 9.93
CA ASP A 63 18.01 -14.77 10.46
C ASP A 63 19.30 -13.94 10.60
N ALA A 64 19.31 -12.69 10.12
CA ALA A 64 20.48 -11.84 10.12
C ALA A 64 20.66 -11.07 11.43
N ALA A 65 21.91 -10.97 11.87
CA ALA A 65 22.29 -10.13 13.01
C ALA A 65 22.26 -8.62 12.68
N ARG A 66 22.35 -8.24 11.39
CA ARG A 66 22.36 -6.85 10.92
C ARG A 66 21.30 -6.65 9.84
N LEU A 67 20.54 -5.56 9.96
CA LEU A 67 19.47 -5.19 9.05
C LEU A 67 19.78 -3.83 8.41
N ALA A 68 19.48 -3.71 7.12
CA ALA A 68 19.32 -2.42 6.46
C ALA A 68 17.82 -2.10 6.41
N ILE A 69 17.47 -0.86 6.69
CA ILE A 69 16.09 -0.36 6.63
C ILE A 69 16.10 0.88 5.76
N SER A 70 15.21 0.96 4.78
CA SER A 70 15.00 2.13 3.94
C SER A 70 13.54 2.47 3.85
N THR A 71 13.23 3.72 3.54
CA THR A 71 11.88 4.18 3.19
C THR A 71 11.97 5.19 2.07
N ASP A 72 11.03 5.10 1.11
CA ASP A 72 10.97 5.98 -0.03
C ASP A 72 9.52 6.33 -0.37
N SER A 73 9.30 7.56 -0.84
CA SER A 73 7.99 8.09 -1.19
C SER A 73 7.94 8.41 -2.68
N HIS A 74 6.95 7.90 -3.36
CA HIS A 74 6.82 7.98 -4.80
C HIS A 74 5.65 8.88 -5.19
N VAL A 75 6.00 9.94 -5.90
CA VAL A 75 5.10 10.91 -6.49
C VAL A 75 5.51 11.06 -7.94
N VAL A 76 4.71 10.57 -8.87
CA VAL A 76 5.02 10.63 -10.31
C VAL A 76 3.74 10.87 -11.11
N TRP A 77 3.85 11.72 -12.11
CA TRP A 77 2.78 11.97 -13.08
C TRP A 77 3.37 11.98 -14.51
N PRO A 78 2.75 11.28 -15.47
CA PRO A 78 1.59 10.38 -15.32
C PRO A 78 1.95 9.12 -14.52
N LEU A 79 0.94 8.45 -13.90
CA LEU A 79 1.12 7.23 -13.09
C LEU A 79 1.71 6.07 -13.90
N PHE A 80 1.41 6.02 -15.21
CA PHE A 80 1.96 5.07 -16.18
C PHE A 80 2.76 5.84 -17.22
N PHE A 81 3.97 5.43 -17.48
CA PHE A 81 4.90 6.09 -18.39
C PHE A 81 5.69 5.05 -19.21
N PRO A 82 6.34 5.44 -20.31
CA PRO A 82 7.19 4.53 -21.08
C PRO A 82 8.26 3.86 -20.21
N GLY A 83 8.21 2.54 -20.13
CA GLY A 83 9.17 1.74 -19.37
C GLY A 83 8.77 1.42 -17.93
N GLY A 84 7.63 1.94 -17.42
CA GLY A 84 7.20 1.63 -16.06
C GLY A 84 5.92 2.34 -15.61
N ASP A 85 5.70 2.28 -14.32
CA ASP A 85 4.61 2.92 -13.62
C ASP A 85 5.00 3.18 -12.16
N ILE A 86 4.18 3.92 -11.43
CA ILE A 86 4.43 4.27 -10.04
C ILE A 86 4.55 3.03 -9.14
N GLY A 87 3.84 1.93 -9.44
CA GLY A 87 3.90 0.71 -8.64
C GLY A 87 5.25 0.00 -8.77
N ARG A 88 5.74 -0.17 -10.02
CA ARG A 88 7.09 -0.70 -10.25
C ARG A 88 8.16 0.19 -9.63
N LEU A 89 8.03 1.51 -9.81
CA LEU A 89 8.96 2.49 -9.25
C LEU A 89 9.03 2.36 -7.72
N ALA A 90 7.89 2.25 -7.04
CA ALA A 90 7.81 2.17 -5.59
C ALA A 90 8.53 0.92 -5.03
N VAL A 91 8.41 -0.22 -5.68
CA VAL A 91 9.14 -1.42 -5.27
C VAL A 91 10.63 -1.29 -5.58
N CYS A 92 10.98 -0.93 -6.82
CA CYS A 92 12.36 -0.89 -7.26
C CYS A 92 13.18 0.17 -6.51
N GLY A 93 12.61 1.34 -6.19
CA GLY A 93 13.31 2.40 -5.45
C GLY A 93 13.81 1.90 -4.10
N THR A 94 12.92 1.42 -3.26
CA THR A 94 13.28 0.92 -1.92
C THR A 94 14.18 -0.32 -1.98
N VAL A 95 13.97 -1.23 -2.95
CA VAL A 95 14.85 -2.39 -3.16
C VAL A 95 16.25 -1.96 -3.53
N ASN A 96 16.40 -0.95 -4.41
CA ASN A 96 17.69 -0.41 -4.80
C ASN A 96 18.43 0.22 -3.63
N ASP A 97 17.74 0.99 -2.78
CA ASP A 97 18.35 1.59 -1.58
C ASP A 97 18.95 0.52 -0.67
N LEU A 98 18.20 -0.56 -0.40
CA LEU A 98 18.71 -1.68 0.39
C LEU A 98 19.88 -2.38 -0.29
N ALA A 99 19.82 -2.58 -1.62
CA ALA A 99 20.89 -3.20 -2.39
C ALA A 99 22.17 -2.34 -2.42
N MET A 100 22.03 -1.01 -2.49
CA MET A 100 23.16 -0.07 -2.43
C MET A 100 23.91 -0.12 -1.10
N MET A 101 23.22 -0.52 -0.02
CA MET A 101 23.86 -0.80 1.28
C MET A 101 24.52 -2.19 1.35
N GLY A 102 24.47 -2.98 0.27
CA GLY A 102 24.97 -4.35 0.21
C GLY A 102 24.07 -5.36 0.94
N ALA A 103 22.85 -4.96 1.29
CA ALA A 103 21.86 -5.83 1.89
C ALA A 103 21.13 -6.68 0.83
N THR A 104 20.64 -7.84 1.25
CA THR A 104 19.68 -8.61 0.48
C THR A 104 18.28 -8.18 0.92
N PRO A 105 17.49 -7.49 0.08
CA PRO A 105 16.13 -7.10 0.42
C PRO A 105 15.26 -8.33 0.73
N ARG A 106 14.41 -8.23 1.75
CA ARG A 106 13.54 -9.35 2.19
C ARG A 106 12.08 -8.96 2.19
N TYR A 107 11.76 -7.84 2.85
CA TYR A 107 10.39 -7.44 3.11
C TYR A 107 10.19 -5.97 2.82
N LEU A 108 8.99 -5.64 2.33
CA LEU A 108 8.52 -4.28 2.13
C LEU A 108 7.20 -4.08 2.88
N THR A 109 6.96 -2.84 3.28
CA THR A 109 5.62 -2.33 3.58
C THR A 109 5.22 -1.34 2.51
N ALA A 110 3.91 -1.12 2.30
CA ALA A 110 3.42 -0.19 1.29
C ALA A 110 2.26 0.65 1.85
N GLY A 111 2.44 1.96 1.92
CA GLY A 111 1.41 2.93 2.25
C GLY A 111 0.86 3.60 0.98
N PHE A 112 -0.46 3.78 0.89
CA PHE A 112 -1.14 4.40 -0.23
C PHE A 112 -1.90 5.63 0.23
N ILE A 113 -1.69 6.76 -0.45
CA ILE A 113 -2.53 7.95 -0.33
C ILE A 113 -3.29 8.08 -1.65
N LEU A 114 -4.59 7.88 -1.59
CA LEU A 114 -5.47 7.85 -2.75
C LEU A 114 -6.33 9.11 -2.79
N GLU A 115 -6.49 9.69 -3.97
CA GLU A 115 -7.42 10.79 -4.16
C GLU A 115 -8.84 10.26 -4.37
N GLU A 116 -9.81 10.90 -3.74
CA GLU A 116 -11.23 10.61 -3.96
C GLU A 116 -11.60 10.79 -5.44
N GLY A 117 -12.14 9.74 -6.05
CA GLY A 117 -12.50 9.70 -7.47
C GLY A 117 -11.48 8.96 -8.34
N LEU A 118 -10.35 8.50 -7.78
CA LEU A 118 -9.45 7.59 -8.49
C LEU A 118 -10.19 6.33 -8.91
N ASP A 119 -9.99 5.91 -10.16
CA ASP A 119 -10.57 4.66 -10.68
C ASP A 119 -9.96 3.45 -9.99
N VAL A 120 -10.80 2.56 -9.49
CA VAL A 120 -10.34 1.28 -8.88
C VAL A 120 -9.53 0.45 -9.86
N ALA A 121 -9.86 0.50 -11.16
CA ALA A 121 -9.09 -0.19 -12.19
C ALA A 121 -7.66 0.34 -12.35
N VAL A 122 -7.43 1.64 -12.12
CA VAL A 122 -6.10 2.25 -12.09
C VAL A 122 -5.30 1.72 -10.90
N LEU A 123 -5.91 1.76 -9.69
CA LEU A 123 -5.29 1.22 -8.49
C LEU A 123 -4.93 -0.28 -8.66
N ALA A 124 -5.85 -1.08 -9.21
CA ALA A 124 -5.62 -2.50 -9.46
C ALA A 124 -4.39 -2.75 -10.37
N LYS A 125 -4.24 -1.97 -11.46
CA LYS A 125 -3.07 -2.06 -12.34
C LYS A 125 -1.78 -1.73 -11.61
N VAL A 126 -1.76 -0.70 -10.78
CA VAL A 126 -0.59 -0.32 -9.96
C VAL A 126 -0.23 -1.43 -8.99
N VAL A 127 -1.20 -2.01 -8.28
CA VAL A 127 -0.98 -3.11 -7.32
C VAL A 127 -0.44 -4.36 -8.03
N LEU A 128 -0.95 -4.72 -9.22
CA LEU A 128 -0.41 -5.83 -10.02
C LEU A 128 1.01 -5.57 -10.50
N SER A 129 1.34 -4.33 -10.86
CA SER A 129 2.72 -3.94 -11.21
C SER A 129 3.66 -4.06 -10.01
N MET A 130 3.22 -3.63 -8.81
CA MET A 130 3.98 -3.84 -7.57
C MET A 130 4.20 -5.31 -7.28
N GLN A 131 3.18 -6.16 -7.45
CA GLN A 131 3.30 -7.61 -7.29
C GLN A 131 4.37 -8.19 -8.21
N ALA A 132 4.34 -7.83 -9.51
CA ALA A 132 5.31 -8.32 -10.49
C ALA A 132 6.74 -7.87 -10.14
N ALA A 133 6.93 -6.60 -9.78
CA ALA A 133 8.23 -6.07 -9.37
C ALA A 133 8.75 -6.71 -8.08
N ALA A 134 7.89 -6.96 -7.10
CA ALA A 134 8.26 -7.64 -5.86
C ALA A 134 8.68 -9.09 -6.11
N ALA A 135 7.98 -9.81 -6.99
CA ALA A 135 8.34 -11.16 -7.41
C ALA A 135 9.71 -11.18 -8.14
N GLU A 136 9.95 -10.24 -9.06
CA GLU A 136 11.22 -10.09 -9.77
C GLU A 136 12.39 -9.82 -8.81
N ALA A 137 12.17 -8.95 -7.81
CA ALA A 137 13.18 -8.61 -6.80
C ALA A 137 13.34 -9.67 -5.70
N GLY A 138 12.48 -10.68 -5.64
CA GLY A 138 12.49 -11.71 -4.60
C GLY A 138 12.08 -11.22 -3.22
N VAL A 139 11.33 -10.11 -3.13
CA VAL A 139 10.84 -9.50 -1.89
C VAL A 139 9.36 -9.78 -1.67
N LYS A 140 8.89 -9.63 -0.41
CA LYS A 140 7.47 -9.74 -0.07
C LYS A 140 6.97 -8.44 0.53
N ILE A 141 5.80 -7.98 0.09
CA ILE A 141 5.06 -6.92 0.76
C ILE A 141 4.27 -7.57 1.89
N VAL A 142 4.57 -7.18 3.14
CA VAL A 142 4.09 -7.87 4.35
C VAL A 142 3.16 -7.02 5.21
N ALA A 143 3.10 -5.72 4.99
CA ALA A 143 2.19 -4.80 5.67
C ALA A 143 1.88 -3.61 4.75
N GLY A 144 0.78 -2.92 5.02
CA GLY A 144 0.40 -1.74 4.28
C GLY A 144 -0.63 -0.88 5.01
N ASP A 145 -0.81 0.34 4.52
CA ASP A 145 -1.87 1.26 4.97
C ASP A 145 -2.47 1.97 3.77
N THR A 146 -3.71 2.46 3.92
CA THR A 146 -4.41 3.18 2.86
C THR A 146 -5.16 4.36 3.45
N LYS A 147 -4.89 5.55 2.92
CA LYS A 147 -5.62 6.78 3.24
C LYS A 147 -6.24 7.36 1.99
N VAL A 148 -7.43 7.92 2.12
CA VAL A 148 -8.10 8.65 1.05
C VAL A 148 -8.17 10.11 1.42
N VAL A 149 -7.70 10.97 0.52
CA VAL A 149 -7.81 12.43 0.63
C VAL A 149 -8.92 12.93 -0.30
N GLN A 150 -9.42 14.13 0.00
CA GLN A 150 -10.47 14.77 -0.80
C GLN A 150 -9.97 15.03 -2.22
N ARG A 151 -10.90 15.12 -3.15
CA ARG A 151 -10.64 15.49 -4.56
C ARG A 151 -9.87 16.82 -4.65
N GLY A 152 -8.84 16.87 -5.49
CA GLY A 152 -7.95 18.01 -5.66
C GLY A 152 -6.90 18.18 -4.56
N LYS A 153 -6.67 17.15 -3.73
CA LYS A 153 -5.66 17.14 -2.67
C LYS A 153 -4.51 16.18 -2.90
N ALA A 154 -4.55 15.43 -4.00
CA ALA A 154 -3.45 14.61 -4.49
C ALA A 154 -3.53 14.52 -6.03
N ASP A 155 -2.47 14.06 -6.66
CA ASP A 155 -2.45 13.77 -8.11
C ASP A 155 -2.85 12.31 -8.36
N GLY A 156 -4.02 11.92 -7.92
CA GLY A 156 -4.59 10.60 -8.03
C GLY A 156 -4.08 9.62 -6.97
N LEU A 157 -2.78 9.36 -6.91
CA LEU A 157 -2.21 8.33 -6.02
C LEU A 157 -0.74 8.62 -5.71
N TYR A 158 -0.40 8.52 -4.42
CA TYR A 158 0.99 8.48 -3.94
C TYR A 158 1.25 7.15 -3.22
N ILE A 159 2.49 6.66 -3.30
CA ILE A 159 2.91 5.42 -2.63
C ILE A 159 4.14 5.73 -1.77
N ASN A 160 4.12 5.28 -0.52
CA ASN A 160 5.30 5.17 0.30
C ASN A 160 5.62 3.69 0.51
N THR A 161 6.88 3.32 0.38
CA THR A 161 7.37 1.99 0.74
C THR A 161 8.46 2.10 1.79
N ALA A 162 8.48 1.16 2.74
CA ALA A 162 9.63 0.94 3.59
C ALA A 162 10.10 -0.51 3.42
N GLY A 163 11.41 -0.71 3.44
CA GLY A 163 12.01 -2.00 3.19
C GLY A 163 12.97 -2.43 4.29
N VAL A 164 13.07 -3.73 4.49
CA VAL A 164 14.04 -4.37 5.37
C VAL A 164 14.86 -5.36 4.57
N GLY A 165 16.17 -5.24 4.68
CA GLY A 165 17.14 -6.12 4.05
C GLY A 165 18.12 -6.70 5.06
N GLU A 166 18.68 -7.82 4.71
CA GLU A 166 19.66 -8.56 5.49
C GLU A 166 21.07 -8.22 5.02
N LEU A 167 21.91 -7.78 5.96
CA LEU A 167 23.33 -7.48 5.70
C LEU A 167 24.19 -8.70 6.07
N PRO A 168 24.91 -9.31 5.10
CA PRO A 168 25.85 -10.38 5.40
C PRO A 168 26.92 -9.93 6.39
N PRO A 169 27.42 -10.87 7.24
CA PRO A 169 28.54 -10.57 8.13
C PRO A 169 29.76 -10.01 7.38
N GLY A 170 30.38 -8.99 7.93
CA GLY A 170 31.60 -8.38 7.36
C GLY A 170 31.38 -7.42 6.18
N ARG A 171 30.17 -7.29 5.65
CA ARG A 171 29.86 -6.27 4.64
C ARG A 171 29.57 -4.93 5.29
N ALA A 172 30.31 -3.90 4.88
CA ALA A 172 30.01 -2.51 5.15
C ALA A 172 30.17 -1.76 3.81
N ILE A 173 29.04 -1.42 3.20
CA ILE A 173 28.99 -0.59 1.99
C ILE A 173 28.24 0.68 2.38
N GLY A 174 28.76 1.82 2.02
CA GLY A 174 28.17 3.12 2.27
C GLY A 174 29.00 4.22 1.65
N GLY A 175 28.45 5.41 1.47
CA GLY A 175 29.12 6.52 0.80
C GLY A 175 30.48 6.94 1.41
N ALA A 176 30.74 6.60 2.68
CA ALA A 176 32.02 6.84 3.35
C ALA A 176 33.10 5.78 3.01
N ALA A 177 32.70 4.69 2.33
CA ALA A 177 33.59 3.60 1.92
C ALA A 177 33.88 3.61 0.40
N ALA A 178 33.40 4.63 -0.32
CA ALA A 178 33.55 4.81 -1.76
C ALA A 178 34.81 5.65 -2.08
#